data_2014af3c38c35ace508799fa888d0e38
#
_entry.id   2014af3c38c35ace508799fa888d0e38
#
_cell.length_a   1.000
_cell.length_b   1.000
_cell.length_c   1.000
_cell.angle_alpha   90.00
_cell.angle_beta   90.00
_cell.angle_gamma   90.00
#
_symmetry.space_group_name_H-M   'P 1'
#
loop_
_entity.id
_entity.type
_entity.pdbx_description
1 polymer ?
#
loop_
_entity_poly.entity_id
_entity_poly.type
_entity_poly.pdbx_seq_one_letter_code
_entity_poly.pdbx_strand_id
1 'polypeptide(L)'
;EKDLPTFPLFGLFSTGMGMTSVIPDMDPTRPAKVMPQNIINPIQDYRITSSFGSPALWDTVSRYCNNNKIQLPTLRRILIAGAPVPGTLLQRFESILDPDCKVLTPYGATEALPVTSIERQEIVSDTWPKSEKGEGTCVGQPVPGAQIKIIKISDEAIPEWEESLEISKGQIGEIIVRAPWVTKSYFNRDDVTSLAKIRDGETFWHRMGDVGKWDEQGRLWFCGRKNHRVIFGMETLFSVPCEAIFNQHMDVKRSALVGKGDSHEPVIIIEPKNMDRVATDRENFTRELLELGAAFMHTHSIKKILYYPDFPVDVRHNAKIFREKLATWAESQ
;
A
#
# COMPACT_ATOMS: atom_id res chain seq x y z
N GLU A 1 19.37 -16.65 14.59
CA GLU A 1 18.90 -16.22 13.26
C GLU A 1 19.86 -15.21 12.64
N LYS A 2 19.89 -15.15 11.30
CA LYS A 2 20.66 -14.17 10.53
C LYS A 2 19.71 -13.37 9.68
N ASP A 3 19.82 -12.04 9.71
CA ASP A 3 18.95 -11.11 9.02
C ASP A 3 19.69 -10.33 7.94
N LEU A 4 19.02 -10.07 6.81
CA LEU A 4 19.48 -9.19 5.74
C LEU A 4 18.54 -7.98 5.67
N PRO A 5 18.75 -6.95 6.50
CA PRO A 5 17.93 -5.76 6.49
C PRO A 5 18.33 -4.86 5.31
N THR A 6 17.36 -4.45 4.51
CA THR A 6 17.59 -3.55 3.36
C THR A 6 17.30 -2.08 3.68
N PHE A 7 16.83 -1.82 4.90
CA PHE A 7 16.74 -0.47 5.49
C PHE A 7 17.64 -0.40 6.72
N PRO A 8 18.51 0.61 6.85
CA PRO A 8 19.51 0.68 7.92
C PRO A 8 18.92 0.58 9.33
N LEU A 9 17.76 1.18 9.58
CA LEU A 9 17.09 1.15 10.88
C LEU A 9 16.74 -0.28 11.33
N PHE A 10 16.35 -1.15 10.40
CA PHE A 10 16.00 -2.53 10.72
C PHE A 10 17.24 -3.36 11.09
N GLY A 11 18.44 -2.98 10.62
CA GLY A 11 19.68 -3.58 11.07
C GLY A 11 19.95 -3.37 12.56
N LEU A 12 19.58 -2.20 13.10
CA LEU A 12 19.65 -1.93 14.54
C LEU A 12 18.66 -2.79 15.32
N PHE A 13 17.42 -2.93 14.82
CA PHE A 13 16.41 -3.75 15.47
C PHE A 13 16.80 -5.24 15.49
N SER A 14 17.27 -5.76 14.37
CA SER A 14 17.72 -7.16 14.28
C SER A 14 18.84 -7.44 15.27
N THR A 15 19.83 -6.55 15.36
CA THR A 15 20.93 -6.66 16.31
C THR A 15 20.43 -6.55 17.75
N GLY A 16 19.51 -5.63 18.04
CA GLY A 16 18.87 -5.49 19.36
C GLY A 16 18.08 -6.73 19.79
N MET A 17 17.57 -7.51 18.85
CA MET A 17 16.90 -8.80 19.08
C MET A 17 17.88 -9.99 19.16
N GLY A 18 19.19 -9.75 19.13
CA GLY A 18 20.21 -10.81 19.19
C GLY A 18 20.44 -11.56 17.88
N MET A 19 20.00 -11.01 16.74
CA MET A 19 20.25 -11.58 15.42
C MET A 19 21.58 -11.07 14.84
N THR A 20 22.22 -11.88 14.02
CA THR A 20 23.35 -11.41 13.19
C THR A 20 22.81 -10.67 11.99
N SER A 21 23.14 -9.39 11.84
CA SER A 21 22.76 -8.59 10.67
C SER A 21 23.86 -8.63 9.61
N VAL A 22 23.51 -8.98 8.38
CA VAL A 22 24.35 -8.89 7.20
C VAL A 22 23.84 -7.74 6.35
N ILE A 23 24.62 -6.68 6.23
CA ILE A 23 24.23 -5.47 5.50
C ILE A 23 24.57 -5.66 4.01
N PRO A 24 23.56 -5.63 3.11
CA PRO A 24 23.82 -5.78 1.68
C PRO A 24 24.48 -4.53 1.08
N ASP A 25 25.28 -4.73 0.05
CA ASP A 25 25.83 -3.62 -0.75
C ASP A 25 24.75 -3.06 -1.68
N MET A 26 24.06 -2.03 -1.20
CA MET A 26 22.99 -1.36 -1.96
C MET A 26 22.78 0.07 -1.48
N ASP A 27 22.21 0.91 -2.35
CA ASP A 27 21.67 2.20 -1.96
C ASP A 27 20.23 2.01 -1.38
N PRO A 28 20.03 2.13 -0.06
CA PRO A 28 18.72 1.93 0.55
C PRO A 28 17.69 3.00 0.15
N THR A 29 18.12 4.12 -0.43
CA THR A 29 17.24 5.18 -0.94
C THR A 29 16.67 4.86 -2.33
N ARG A 30 17.25 3.85 -3.02
CA ARG A 30 16.88 3.44 -4.39
C ARG A 30 16.72 1.92 -4.49
N PRO A 31 15.86 1.30 -3.68
CA PRO A 31 15.76 -0.16 -3.59
C PRO A 31 15.41 -0.85 -4.91
N ALA A 32 14.63 -0.20 -5.77
CA ALA A 32 14.30 -0.72 -7.10
C ALA A 32 15.51 -0.84 -8.06
N LYS A 33 16.62 -0.12 -7.76
CA LYS A 33 17.85 -0.13 -8.59
C LYS A 33 18.93 -1.05 -8.04
N VAL A 34 18.61 -1.88 -7.06
CA VAL A 34 19.56 -2.84 -6.50
C VAL A 34 20.02 -3.84 -7.57
N MET A 35 21.29 -4.18 -7.56
CA MET A 35 21.80 -5.33 -8.32
C MET A 35 21.32 -6.59 -7.59
N PRO A 36 20.53 -7.47 -8.24
CA PRO A 36 19.93 -8.63 -7.55
C PRO A 36 20.97 -9.51 -6.85
N GLN A 37 22.15 -9.66 -7.41
CA GLN A 37 23.25 -10.44 -6.85
C GLN A 37 23.70 -9.92 -5.48
N ASN A 38 23.64 -8.60 -5.24
CA ASN A 38 24.02 -8.00 -3.96
C ASN A 38 23.06 -8.39 -2.83
N ILE A 39 21.89 -8.94 -3.16
CA ILE A 39 20.92 -9.51 -2.23
C ILE A 39 21.03 -11.04 -2.19
N ILE A 40 21.11 -11.67 -3.37
CA ILE A 40 21.11 -13.13 -3.51
C ILE A 40 22.39 -13.75 -2.93
N ASN A 41 23.58 -13.24 -3.28
CA ASN A 41 24.84 -13.80 -2.83
C ASN A 41 24.95 -13.78 -1.29
N PRO A 42 24.70 -12.67 -0.59
CA PRO A 42 24.72 -12.69 0.88
C PRO A 42 23.69 -13.67 1.48
N ILE A 43 22.50 -13.82 0.88
CA ILE A 43 21.50 -14.79 1.36
C ILE A 43 22.09 -16.21 1.31
N GLN A 44 22.75 -16.58 0.20
CA GLN A 44 23.32 -17.91 0.00
C GLN A 44 24.58 -18.10 0.83
N ASP A 45 25.55 -17.17 0.74
CA ASP A 45 26.88 -17.29 1.38
C ASP A 45 26.80 -17.30 2.91
N TYR A 46 25.98 -16.44 3.49
CA TYR A 46 25.82 -16.34 4.95
C TYR A 46 24.65 -17.17 5.49
N ARG A 47 23.89 -17.86 4.62
CA ARG A 47 22.71 -18.66 4.96
C ARG A 47 21.70 -17.82 5.76
N ILE A 48 21.30 -16.69 5.19
CA ILE A 48 20.33 -15.77 5.80
C ILE A 48 18.99 -16.46 6.00
N THR A 49 18.37 -16.22 7.15
CA THR A 49 17.08 -16.82 7.53
C THR A 49 15.92 -15.82 7.54
N SER A 50 16.21 -14.53 7.63
CA SER A 50 15.22 -13.45 7.70
C SER A 50 15.65 -12.28 6.83
N SER A 51 14.67 -11.56 6.25
CA SER A 51 14.95 -10.31 5.55
C SER A 51 13.76 -9.36 5.65
N PHE A 52 14.06 -8.06 5.72
CA PHE A 52 13.10 -6.99 5.55
C PHE A 52 13.40 -6.22 4.27
N GLY A 53 12.39 -5.93 3.46
CA GLY A 53 12.58 -5.16 2.23
C GLY A 53 11.31 -4.50 1.71
N SER A 54 11.48 -3.54 0.79
CA SER A 54 10.35 -2.91 0.10
C SER A 54 9.81 -3.81 -1.02
N PRO A 55 8.54 -3.60 -1.45
CA PRO A 55 8.01 -4.29 -2.63
C PRO A 55 8.87 -4.08 -3.89
N ALA A 56 9.41 -2.86 -4.06
CA ALA A 56 10.25 -2.52 -5.22
C ALA A 56 11.56 -3.32 -5.26
N LEU A 57 12.20 -3.53 -4.11
CA LEU A 57 13.39 -4.37 -4.00
C LEU A 57 13.06 -5.83 -4.35
N TRP A 58 12.04 -6.37 -3.69
CA TRP A 58 11.68 -7.78 -3.88
C TRP A 58 11.10 -8.06 -5.26
N ASP A 59 10.48 -7.07 -5.92
CA ASP A 59 10.08 -7.21 -7.33
C ASP A 59 11.31 -7.40 -8.24
N THR A 60 12.34 -6.57 -8.05
CA THR A 60 13.60 -6.67 -8.80
C THR A 60 14.29 -8.02 -8.55
N VAL A 61 14.45 -8.40 -7.29
CA VAL A 61 15.15 -9.65 -6.89
C VAL A 61 14.37 -10.88 -7.36
N SER A 62 13.05 -10.92 -7.10
CA SER A 62 12.23 -12.09 -7.46
C SER A 62 12.13 -12.31 -8.97
N ARG A 63 12.05 -11.25 -9.79
CA ARG A 63 12.11 -11.37 -11.24
C ARG A 63 13.43 -11.99 -11.71
N TYR A 64 14.54 -11.52 -11.15
CA TYR A 64 15.86 -12.06 -11.47
C TYR A 64 15.97 -13.54 -11.05
N CYS A 65 15.55 -13.88 -9.83
CA CYS A 65 15.55 -15.27 -9.37
C CYS A 65 14.71 -16.17 -10.28
N ASN A 66 13.49 -15.74 -10.62
CA ASN A 66 12.58 -16.51 -11.47
C ASN A 66 13.18 -16.75 -12.88
N ASN A 67 13.72 -15.70 -13.50
CA ASN A 67 14.30 -15.79 -14.84
C ASN A 67 15.56 -16.68 -14.90
N ASN A 68 16.31 -16.75 -13.80
CA ASN A 68 17.55 -17.54 -13.72
C ASN A 68 17.37 -18.85 -12.92
N LYS A 69 16.14 -19.20 -12.52
CA LYS A 69 15.81 -20.41 -11.73
C LYS A 69 16.60 -20.52 -10.43
N ILE A 70 16.82 -19.38 -9.75
CA ILE A 70 17.53 -19.30 -8.48
C ILE A 70 16.54 -19.50 -7.34
N GLN A 71 16.86 -20.39 -6.41
CA GLN A 71 16.10 -20.61 -5.18
C GLN A 71 16.86 -20.04 -3.97
N LEU A 72 16.11 -19.65 -2.95
CA LEU A 72 16.61 -19.08 -1.70
C LEU A 72 16.09 -19.91 -0.49
N PRO A 73 16.50 -21.19 -0.38
CA PRO A 73 15.87 -22.15 0.55
C PRO A 73 16.23 -21.90 2.01
N THR A 74 17.18 -21.01 2.32
CA THR A 74 17.56 -20.69 3.70
C THR A 74 16.64 -19.67 4.35
N LEU A 75 15.89 -18.89 3.55
CA LEU A 75 14.95 -17.91 4.06
C LEU A 75 13.76 -18.60 4.72
N ARG A 76 13.48 -18.22 5.95
CA ARG A 76 12.34 -18.69 6.77
C ARG A 76 11.28 -17.60 6.95
N ARG A 77 11.70 -16.33 6.86
CA ARG A 77 10.81 -15.19 7.03
C ARG A 77 11.24 -14.01 6.17
N ILE A 78 10.28 -13.43 5.47
CA ILE A 78 10.45 -12.16 4.76
C ILE A 78 9.36 -11.20 5.22
N LEU A 79 9.74 -9.97 5.58
CA LEU A 79 8.81 -8.88 5.84
C LEU A 79 8.88 -7.89 4.67
N ILE A 80 7.73 -7.60 4.07
CA ILE A 80 7.64 -6.66 2.94
C ILE A 80 6.69 -5.53 3.31
N ALA A 81 7.21 -4.31 3.40
CA ALA A 81 6.43 -3.13 3.79
C ALA A 81 6.90 -1.84 3.11
N GLY A 82 6.19 -0.75 3.40
CA GLY A 82 6.46 0.60 2.89
C GLY A 82 5.57 1.02 1.71
N ALA A 83 4.93 0.06 1.04
CA ALA A 83 3.94 0.27 -0.02
C ALA A 83 3.05 -0.97 -0.17
N PRO A 84 1.89 -0.88 -0.87
CA PRO A 84 1.09 -2.05 -1.20
C PRO A 84 1.92 -3.10 -1.95
N VAL A 85 1.76 -4.36 -1.55
CA VAL A 85 2.49 -5.50 -2.13
C VAL A 85 1.62 -6.16 -3.19
N PRO A 86 2.01 -6.15 -4.49
CA PRO A 86 1.22 -6.79 -5.54
C PRO A 86 1.16 -8.31 -5.36
N GLY A 87 -0.01 -8.91 -5.59
CA GLY A 87 -0.17 -10.37 -5.53
C GLY A 87 0.74 -11.10 -6.54
N THR A 88 0.98 -10.51 -7.69
CA THR A 88 1.92 -11.04 -8.70
C THR A 88 3.37 -11.14 -8.23
N LEU A 89 3.80 -10.23 -7.34
CA LEU A 89 5.10 -10.34 -6.66
C LEU A 89 5.10 -11.54 -5.71
N LEU A 90 4.03 -11.68 -4.91
CA LEU A 90 3.90 -12.76 -3.93
C LEU A 90 3.79 -14.13 -4.57
N GLN A 91 3.12 -14.24 -5.72
CA GLN A 91 3.05 -15.48 -6.51
C GLN A 91 4.42 -15.94 -6.99
N ARG A 92 5.31 -15.02 -7.42
CA ARG A 92 6.66 -15.39 -7.86
C ARG A 92 7.49 -16.07 -6.79
N PHE A 93 7.22 -15.83 -5.51
CA PHE A 93 7.93 -16.48 -4.41
C PHE A 93 7.68 -17.99 -4.33
N GLU A 94 6.62 -18.50 -4.94
CA GLU A 94 6.30 -19.94 -4.96
C GLU A 94 7.43 -20.79 -5.56
N SER A 95 8.10 -20.26 -6.60
CA SER A 95 9.22 -20.93 -7.25
C SER A 95 10.60 -20.62 -6.64
N ILE A 96 10.68 -19.67 -5.70
CA ILE A 96 11.94 -19.12 -5.20
C ILE A 96 12.22 -19.56 -3.76
N LEU A 97 11.17 -19.62 -2.93
CA LEU A 97 11.27 -19.87 -1.50
C LEU A 97 10.85 -21.28 -1.14
N ASP A 98 11.34 -21.75 0.00
CA ASP A 98 10.79 -22.95 0.65
C ASP A 98 9.30 -22.76 0.95
N PRO A 99 8.44 -23.78 0.79
CA PRO A 99 7.01 -23.68 1.11
C PRO A 99 6.70 -23.21 2.53
N ASP A 100 7.57 -23.54 3.50
CA ASP A 100 7.43 -23.13 4.90
C ASP A 100 7.92 -21.71 5.18
N CYS A 101 8.51 -21.02 4.20
CA CYS A 101 8.95 -19.65 4.34
C CYS A 101 7.76 -18.69 4.48
N LYS A 102 7.68 -18.00 5.61
CA LYS A 102 6.63 -17.03 5.87
C LYS A 102 6.96 -15.68 5.23
N VAL A 103 6.13 -15.24 4.31
CA VAL A 103 6.21 -13.90 3.73
C VAL A 103 5.05 -13.08 4.29
N LEU A 104 5.37 -12.08 5.10
CA LEU A 104 4.41 -11.25 5.81
C LEU A 104 4.43 -9.82 5.26
N THR A 105 3.24 -9.24 5.13
CA THR A 105 3.08 -7.84 4.71
C THR A 105 2.47 -7.03 5.84
N PRO A 106 3.31 -6.47 6.75
CA PRO A 106 2.81 -5.62 7.83
C PRO A 106 2.33 -4.27 7.28
N TYR A 107 1.21 -3.78 7.85
CA TYR A 107 0.67 -2.44 7.63
C TYR A 107 0.87 -1.58 8.86
N GLY A 108 1.11 -0.30 8.62
CA GLY A 108 1.25 0.74 9.63
C GLY A 108 1.89 2.01 9.06
N ALA A 109 2.17 2.94 9.93
CA ALA A 109 2.88 4.19 9.65
C ALA A 109 3.98 4.40 10.69
N THR A 110 4.84 5.40 10.49
CA THR A 110 5.90 5.73 11.46
C THR A 110 5.34 5.97 12.87
N GLU A 111 4.13 6.51 12.94
CA GLU A 111 3.42 6.79 14.17
C GLU A 111 2.86 5.54 14.88
N ALA A 112 2.65 4.46 14.12
CA ALA A 112 2.05 3.22 14.60
C ALA A 112 2.46 2.05 13.70
N LEU A 113 3.49 1.30 14.04
CA LEU A 113 3.99 0.17 13.26
C LEU A 113 4.50 -0.96 14.16
N PRO A 114 4.10 -2.21 13.92
CA PRO A 114 3.03 -2.66 13.02
C PRO A 114 1.63 -2.45 13.61
N VAL A 115 0.63 -2.36 12.74
CA VAL A 115 -0.78 -2.28 13.13
C VAL A 115 -1.49 -3.59 12.81
N THR A 116 -1.35 -4.07 11.57
CA THR A 116 -1.85 -5.38 11.13
C THR A 116 -0.77 -6.12 10.37
N SER A 117 -1.00 -7.40 10.11
CA SER A 117 -0.15 -8.23 9.25
C SER A 117 -0.97 -9.31 8.56
N ILE A 118 -0.57 -9.67 7.33
CA ILE A 118 -1.16 -10.76 6.58
C ILE A 118 -0.06 -11.57 5.90
N GLU A 119 -0.27 -12.87 5.77
CA GLU A 119 0.67 -13.79 5.14
C GLU A 119 0.41 -13.96 3.65
N ARG A 120 1.47 -14.16 2.87
CA ARG A 120 1.46 -14.37 1.41
C ARG A 120 0.39 -15.37 0.96
N GLN A 121 0.29 -16.52 1.62
CA GLN A 121 -0.62 -17.59 1.20
C GLN A 121 -2.07 -17.09 1.24
N GLU A 122 -2.48 -16.40 2.29
CA GLU A 122 -3.82 -15.82 2.42
C GLU A 122 -4.06 -14.72 1.37
N ILE A 123 -3.04 -13.89 1.09
CA ILE A 123 -3.15 -12.87 0.05
C ILE A 123 -3.41 -13.53 -1.30
N VAL A 124 -2.57 -14.46 -1.71
CA VAL A 124 -2.61 -15.06 -3.05
C VAL A 124 -3.86 -15.91 -3.25
N SER A 125 -4.28 -16.68 -2.24
CA SER A 125 -5.39 -17.62 -2.38
C SER A 125 -6.78 -17.00 -2.19
N ASP A 126 -6.91 -15.89 -1.42
CA ASP A 126 -8.22 -15.32 -1.07
C ASP A 126 -8.33 -13.82 -1.32
N THR A 127 -7.40 -13.01 -0.78
CA THR A 127 -7.65 -11.56 -0.72
C THR A 127 -7.24 -10.82 -1.98
N TRP A 128 -6.22 -11.27 -2.70
CA TRP A 128 -5.77 -10.63 -3.93
C TRP A 128 -6.86 -10.61 -5.04
N PRO A 129 -7.56 -11.71 -5.34
CA PRO A 129 -8.65 -11.69 -6.31
C PRO A 129 -9.80 -10.73 -5.96
N LYS A 130 -10.00 -10.45 -4.67
CA LYS A 130 -10.99 -9.46 -4.19
C LYS A 130 -10.44 -8.03 -4.35
N SER A 131 -9.14 -7.83 -4.08
CA SER A 131 -8.47 -6.55 -4.30
C SER A 131 -8.56 -6.11 -5.77
N GLU A 132 -8.37 -7.04 -6.71
CA GLU A 132 -8.53 -6.79 -8.14
C GLU A 132 -9.96 -6.37 -8.53
N LYS A 133 -10.96 -6.73 -7.74
CA LYS A 133 -12.37 -6.32 -7.92
C LYS A 133 -12.74 -5.04 -7.18
N GLY A 134 -11.76 -4.34 -6.61
CA GLY A 134 -11.97 -3.06 -5.96
C GLY A 134 -12.42 -3.12 -4.50
N GLU A 135 -12.22 -4.26 -3.80
CA GLU A 135 -12.50 -4.35 -2.36
C GLU A 135 -11.53 -3.52 -1.49
N GLY A 136 -10.45 -3.04 -2.07
CA GLY A 136 -9.31 -2.43 -1.39
C GLY A 136 -8.13 -3.39 -1.30
N THR A 137 -7.09 -3.04 -0.56
CA THR A 137 -5.96 -3.93 -0.25
C THR A 137 -6.14 -4.53 1.14
N CYS A 138 -6.30 -5.85 1.23
CA CYS A 138 -6.35 -6.51 2.53
C CYS A 138 -4.98 -6.41 3.22
N VAL A 139 -4.96 -5.85 4.42
CA VAL A 139 -3.76 -5.69 5.25
C VAL A 139 -3.78 -6.63 6.47
N GLY A 140 -4.77 -7.52 6.55
CA GLY A 140 -4.85 -8.60 7.52
C GLY A 140 -5.47 -8.23 8.85
N GLN A 141 -5.10 -8.98 9.88
CA GLN A 141 -5.63 -8.84 11.23
C GLN A 141 -4.73 -8.00 12.11
N PRO A 142 -5.28 -7.37 13.18
CA PRO A 142 -4.48 -6.63 14.17
C PRO A 142 -3.38 -7.52 14.77
N VAL A 143 -2.18 -6.95 14.91
CA VAL A 143 -1.13 -7.61 15.66
C VAL A 143 -1.45 -7.60 17.17
N PRO A 144 -0.94 -8.55 17.97
CA PRO A 144 -1.17 -8.58 19.41
C PRO A 144 -0.87 -7.24 20.07
N GLY A 145 -1.84 -6.68 20.80
CA GLY A 145 -1.75 -5.39 21.48
C GLY A 145 -2.22 -4.18 20.67
N ALA A 146 -2.45 -4.31 19.36
CA ALA A 146 -3.08 -3.27 18.56
C ALA A 146 -4.61 -3.37 18.64
N GLN A 147 -5.26 -2.23 18.87
CA GLN A 147 -6.70 -2.07 18.76
C GLN A 147 -6.98 -1.12 17.59
N ILE A 148 -7.96 -1.47 16.78
CA ILE A 148 -8.31 -0.71 15.56
C ILE A 148 -9.81 -0.51 15.53
N LYS A 149 -10.22 0.70 15.18
CA LYS A 149 -11.63 1.04 14.93
C LYS A 149 -11.74 1.75 13.58
N ILE A 150 -12.92 1.67 12.99
CA ILE A 150 -13.27 2.42 11.78
C ILE A 150 -14.34 3.44 12.17
N ILE A 151 -14.06 4.71 11.91
CA ILE A 151 -14.93 5.82 12.31
C ILE A 151 -15.45 6.59 11.09
N LYS A 152 -16.45 7.41 11.29
CA LYS A 152 -16.91 8.38 10.29
C LYS A 152 -15.74 9.24 9.84
N ILE A 153 -15.62 9.45 8.53
CA ILE A 153 -14.56 10.30 7.97
C ILE A 153 -14.81 11.75 8.37
N SER A 154 -13.81 12.42 8.94
CA SER A 154 -13.83 13.84 9.26
C SER A 154 -12.51 14.50 8.86
N ASP A 155 -12.57 15.73 8.33
CA ASP A 155 -11.38 16.55 8.07
C ASP A 155 -11.04 17.45 9.27
N GLU A 156 -11.97 17.57 10.21
CA GLU A 156 -11.82 18.35 11.44
C GLU A 156 -11.18 17.54 12.57
N ALA A 157 -10.64 18.23 13.56
CA ALA A 157 -10.17 17.62 14.79
C ALA A 157 -11.35 16.97 15.55
N ILE A 158 -11.10 15.80 16.13
CA ILE A 158 -12.04 15.10 17.01
C ILE A 158 -11.39 15.08 18.41
N PRO A 159 -11.82 15.96 19.34
CA PRO A 159 -11.15 16.11 20.62
C PRO A 159 -11.29 14.90 21.54
N GLU A 160 -12.47 14.29 21.57
CA GLU A 160 -12.82 13.20 22.48
C GLU A 160 -13.42 12.02 21.72
N TRP A 161 -13.17 10.84 22.23
CA TRP A 161 -13.77 9.61 21.75
C TRP A 161 -15.24 9.51 22.18
N GLU A 162 -16.10 9.19 21.24
CA GLU A 162 -17.49 8.82 21.46
C GLU A 162 -17.82 7.57 20.63
N GLU A 163 -18.59 6.64 21.19
CA GLU A 163 -18.98 5.41 20.47
C GLU A 163 -19.77 5.69 19.19
N SER A 164 -20.48 6.81 19.13
CA SER A 164 -21.22 7.27 17.94
C SER A 164 -20.36 7.58 16.73
N LEU A 165 -19.05 7.70 16.90
CA LEU A 165 -18.07 7.86 15.81
C LEU A 165 -17.85 6.56 15.05
N GLU A 166 -17.93 5.41 15.72
CA GLU A 166 -17.68 4.10 15.10
C GLU A 166 -18.79 3.75 14.11
N ILE A 167 -18.38 3.22 12.95
CA ILE A 167 -19.33 2.82 11.89
C ILE A 167 -19.44 1.30 11.79
N SER A 168 -20.48 0.84 11.10
CA SER A 168 -20.76 -0.58 10.94
C SER A 168 -19.72 -1.27 10.04
N LYS A 169 -19.50 -2.57 10.29
CA LYS A 169 -18.66 -3.42 9.43
C LYS A 169 -19.09 -3.32 7.97
N GLY A 170 -18.13 -3.43 7.07
CA GLY A 170 -18.33 -3.33 5.64
C GLY A 170 -18.38 -1.91 5.09
N GLN A 171 -18.66 -0.90 5.92
CA GLN A 171 -18.59 0.50 5.51
C GLN A 171 -17.16 1.02 5.52
N ILE A 172 -16.80 1.85 4.53
CA ILE A 172 -15.50 2.50 4.46
C ILE A 172 -15.52 3.76 5.34
N GLY A 173 -14.56 3.85 6.27
CA GLY A 173 -14.37 4.99 7.15
C GLY A 173 -12.90 5.25 7.43
N GLU A 174 -12.62 6.16 8.33
CA GLU A 174 -11.27 6.51 8.76
C GLU A 174 -10.74 5.49 9.77
N ILE A 175 -9.51 5.02 9.53
CA ILE A 175 -8.83 4.05 10.39
C ILE A 175 -8.21 4.77 11.57
N ILE A 176 -8.55 4.34 12.79
CA ILE A 176 -7.92 4.79 14.02
C ILE A 176 -7.32 3.62 14.79
N VAL A 177 -6.21 3.88 15.46
CA VAL A 177 -5.40 2.84 16.13
C VAL A 177 -5.03 3.25 17.54
N ARG A 178 -5.04 2.28 18.45
CA ARG A 178 -4.50 2.40 19.80
C ARG A 178 -3.59 1.22 20.09
N ALA A 179 -2.34 1.49 20.49
CA ALA A 179 -1.39 0.49 20.93
C ALA A 179 -0.30 1.13 21.81
N PRO A 180 0.41 0.36 22.66
CA PRO A 180 1.47 0.90 23.53
C PRO A 180 2.61 1.60 22.80
N TRP A 181 2.86 1.24 21.54
CA TRP A 181 3.94 1.79 20.71
C TRP A 181 3.51 2.97 19.82
N VAL A 182 2.24 3.39 19.89
CA VAL A 182 1.77 4.55 19.11
C VAL A 182 2.38 5.84 19.65
N THR A 183 2.94 6.67 18.77
CA THR A 183 3.52 7.96 19.15
C THR A 183 2.48 8.89 19.78
N LYS A 184 2.85 9.62 20.85
CA LYS A 184 1.92 10.45 21.60
C LYS A 184 1.60 11.76 20.88
N SER A 185 2.60 12.38 20.26
CA SER A 185 2.47 13.70 19.64
C SER A 185 3.50 13.90 18.53
N TYR A 186 3.31 14.91 17.73
CA TYR A 186 4.32 15.44 16.80
C TYR A 186 5.11 16.55 17.50
N PHE A 187 6.43 16.50 17.39
CA PHE A 187 7.30 17.46 18.07
C PHE A 187 7.08 18.88 17.56
N ASN A 188 6.78 19.81 18.45
CA ASN A 188 6.46 21.21 18.16
C ASN A 188 5.37 21.44 17.10
N ARG A 189 4.40 20.50 16.99
CA ARG A 189 3.28 20.57 16.04
C ARG A 189 1.97 20.19 16.72
N ASP A 190 1.50 21.07 17.64
CA ASP A 190 0.24 20.84 18.36
C ASP A 190 -0.97 20.90 17.43
N ASP A 191 -0.90 21.71 16.36
CA ASP A 191 -1.87 21.78 15.28
C ASP A 191 -2.10 20.42 14.61
N VAL A 192 -1.02 19.74 14.21
CA VAL A 192 -1.09 18.42 13.59
C VAL A 192 -1.46 17.34 14.62
N THR A 193 -0.95 17.48 15.85
CA THR A 193 -1.24 16.53 16.92
C THR A 193 -2.73 16.51 17.23
N SER A 194 -3.40 17.66 17.34
CA SER A 194 -4.83 17.75 17.60
C SER A 194 -5.71 17.15 16.49
N LEU A 195 -5.26 17.23 15.23
CA LEU A 195 -5.92 16.58 14.10
C LEU A 195 -5.75 15.05 14.09
N ALA A 196 -4.62 14.57 14.63
CA ALA A 196 -4.24 13.17 14.56
C ALA A 196 -4.58 12.35 15.81
N LYS A 197 -4.98 12.97 16.91
CA LYS A 197 -5.23 12.29 18.20
C LYS A 197 -6.63 12.57 18.71
N ILE A 198 -7.33 11.50 19.11
CA ILE A 198 -8.65 11.54 19.75
C ILE A 198 -8.45 11.07 21.17
N ARG A 199 -8.73 11.91 22.18
CA ARG A 199 -8.58 11.54 23.58
C ARG A 199 -9.65 10.53 23.99
N ASP A 200 -9.28 9.54 24.82
CA ASP A 200 -10.16 8.51 25.35
C ASP A 200 -9.76 8.22 26.80
N GLY A 201 -10.29 9.04 27.73
CA GLY A 201 -9.90 9.06 29.12
C GLY A 201 -8.40 9.37 29.29
N GLU A 202 -7.66 8.44 29.91
CA GLU A 202 -6.20 8.57 30.10
C GLU A 202 -5.39 8.08 28.86
N THR A 203 -6.07 7.57 27.84
CA THR A 203 -5.48 7.07 26.60
C THR A 203 -5.89 7.92 25.39
N PHE A 204 -5.51 7.47 24.19
CA PHE A 204 -5.90 8.14 22.95
C PHE A 204 -5.94 7.16 21.79
N TRP A 205 -6.72 7.51 20.76
CA TRP A 205 -6.69 6.90 19.46
C TRP A 205 -5.87 7.76 18.49
N HIS A 206 -5.05 7.12 17.67
CA HIS A 206 -4.33 7.78 16.59
C HIS A 206 -5.09 7.62 15.28
N ARG A 207 -5.35 8.71 14.59
CA ARG A 207 -5.94 8.75 13.25
C ARG A 207 -4.83 8.52 12.22
N MET A 208 -4.89 7.39 11.52
CA MET A 208 -3.85 7.00 10.56
C MET A 208 -3.79 7.88 9.31
N GLY A 209 -4.82 8.71 9.07
CA GLY A 209 -4.99 9.44 7.81
C GLY A 209 -5.30 8.51 6.62
N ASP A 210 -5.67 7.29 6.92
CA ASP A 210 -6.04 6.23 5.98
C ASP A 210 -7.53 5.92 6.11
N VAL A 211 -8.13 5.41 5.04
CA VAL A 211 -9.50 4.90 5.05
C VAL A 211 -9.54 3.42 4.75
N GLY A 212 -10.50 2.73 5.35
CA GLY A 212 -10.64 1.30 5.20
C GLY A 212 -11.93 0.75 5.77
N LYS A 213 -12.07 -0.56 5.72
CA LYS A 213 -13.25 -1.29 6.23
C LYS A 213 -12.84 -2.62 6.83
N TRP A 214 -13.69 -3.17 7.69
CA TRP A 214 -13.60 -4.55 8.16
C TRP A 214 -14.35 -5.49 7.22
N ASP A 215 -13.79 -6.68 6.98
CA ASP A 215 -14.55 -7.78 6.41
C ASP A 215 -15.16 -8.68 7.51
N GLU A 216 -15.94 -9.68 7.09
CA GLU A 216 -16.61 -10.62 7.99
C GLU A 216 -15.62 -11.52 8.76
N GLN A 217 -14.40 -11.69 8.23
CA GLN A 217 -13.33 -12.47 8.86
C GLN A 217 -12.49 -11.64 9.86
N GLY A 218 -12.85 -10.36 10.06
CA GLY A 218 -12.13 -9.46 10.96
C GLY A 218 -10.78 -9.00 10.39
N ARG A 219 -10.64 -8.96 9.07
CA ARG A 219 -9.46 -8.42 8.39
C ARG A 219 -9.72 -6.98 7.99
N LEU A 220 -8.69 -6.15 8.12
CA LEU A 220 -8.71 -4.77 7.70
C LEU A 220 -8.40 -4.67 6.19
N TRP A 221 -9.22 -3.91 5.48
CA TRP A 221 -9.05 -3.58 4.07
C TRP A 221 -8.73 -2.10 3.93
N PHE A 222 -7.53 -1.79 3.48
CA PHE A 222 -7.08 -0.43 3.20
C PHE A 222 -7.67 0.04 1.86
N CYS A 223 -8.36 1.18 1.89
CA CYS A 223 -9.04 1.76 0.72
C CYS A 223 -8.37 3.05 0.19
N GLY A 224 -7.27 3.47 0.80
CA GLY A 224 -6.48 4.62 0.37
C GLY A 224 -6.24 5.64 1.48
N ARG A 225 -5.57 6.74 1.11
CA ARG A 225 -5.40 7.89 2.02
C ARG A 225 -6.69 8.69 2.10
N LYS A 226 -7.03 9.18 3.27
CA LYS A 226 -8.22 10.01 3.51
C LYS A 226 -8.28 11.23 2.56
N ASN A 227 -7.17 11.91 2.39
CA ASN A 227 -7.05 13.11 1.54
C ASN A 227 -7.00 12.82 0.03
N HIS A 228 -6.93 11.54 -0.38
CA HIS A 228 -6.98 11.13 -1.79
C HIS A 228 -8.37 10.68 -2.23
N ARG A 229 -9.37 10.73 -1.34
CA ARG A 229 -10.75 10.48 -1.73
C ARG A 229 -11.27 11.59 -2.63
N VAL A 230 -12.15 11.26 -3.53
CA VAL A 230 -12.84 12.23 -4.37
C VAL A 230 -14.32 12.25 -3.96
N ILE A 231 -14.81 13.42 -3.55
CA ILE A 231 -16.20 13.64 -3.18
C ILE A 231 -16.88 14.29 -4.38
N PHE A 232 -17.84 13.59 -4.99
CA PHE A 232 -18.56 14.05 -6.16
C PHE A 232 -20.07 13.91 -5.94
N GLY A 233 -20.75 15.03 -5.74
CA GLY A 233 -22.16 15.03 -5.33
C GLY A 233 -22.34 14.33 -3.97
N MET A 234 -23.13 13.25 -3.96
CA MET A 234 -23.34 12.42 -2.77
C MET A 234 -22.43 11.20 -2.70
N GLU A 235 -21.60 10.99 -3.71
CA GLU A 235 -20.68 9.85 -3.78
C GLU A 235 -19.30 10.20 -3.21
N THR A 236 -18.66 9.23 -2.61
CA THR A 236 -17.25 9.30 -2.24
C THR A 236 -16.50 8.15 -2.89
N LEU A 237 -15.57 8.49 -3.78
CA LEU A 237 -14.71 7.54 -4.46
C LEU A 237 -13.38 7.42 -3.71
N PHE A 238 -12.94 6.19 -3.50
CA PHE A 238 -11.70 5.90 -2.80
C PHE A 238 -10.64 5.41 -3.79
N SER A 239 -9.41 5.93 -3.64
CA SER A 239 -8.37 5.75 -4.65
C SER A 239 -8.02 4.28 -4.89
N VAL A 240 -7.78 3.49 -3.85
CA VAL A 240 -7.33 2.10 -4.01
C VAL A 240 -8.38 1.21 -4.65
N PRO A 241 -9.66 1.20 -4.22
CA PRO A 241 -10.73 0.47 -4.90
C PRO A 241 -10.89 0.83 -6.37
N CYS A 242 -10.93 2.14 -6.67
CA CYS A 242 -11.14 2.59 -8.06
C CYS A 242 -9.94 2.24 -8.96
N GLU A 243 -8.73 2.53 -8.49
CA GLU A 243 -7.51 2.29 -9.26
C GLU A 243 -7.28 0.80 -9.54
N ALA A 244 -7.68 -0.09 -8.62
CA ALA A 244 -7.58 -1.52 -8.80
C ALA A 244 -8.28 -2.02 -10.07
N ILE A 245 -9.41 -1.44 -10.43
CA ILE A 245 -10.17 -1.82 -11.62
C ILE A 245 -9.38 -1.48 -12.88
N PHE A 246 -8.92 -0.24 -13.02
CA PHE A 246 -8.20 0.21 -14.22
C PHE A 246 -6.82 -0.41 -14.36
N ASN A 247 -6.17 -0.75 -13.24
CA ASN A 247 -4.87 -1.43 -13.23
C ASN A 247 -4.90 -2.87 -13.79
N GLN A 248 -6.09 -3.46 -13.99
CA GLN A 248 -6.23 -4.78 -14.61
C GLN A 248 -6.06 -4.73 -16.12
N HIS A 249 -6.21 -3.57 -16.74
CA HIS A 249 -6.05 -3.47 -18.18
C HIS A 249 -4.58 -3.74 -18.58
N MET A 250 -4.38 -4.61 -19.59
CA MET A 250 -3.05 -5.10 -19.97
C MET A 250 -2.06 -4.00 -20.37
N ASP A 251 -2.52 -2.86 -20.91
CA ASP A 251 -1.69 -1.74 -21.34
C ASP A 251 -1.52 -0.66 -20.26
N VAL A 252 -2.13 -0.83 -19.09
CA VAL A 252 -1.98 0.07 -17.95
C VAL A 252 -0.79 -0.36 -17.10
N LYS A 253 0.12 0.56 -16.83
CA LYS A 253 1.21 0.37 -15.86
C LYS A 253 0.71 0.65 -14.45
N ARG A 254 -0.02 1.75 -14.28
CA ARG A 254 -0.74 2.17 -13.06
C ARG A 254 -1.74 3.28 -13.37
N SER A 255 -2.67 3.47 -12.46
CA SER A 255 -3.68 4.52 -12.53
C SER A 255 -3.71 5.37 -11.27
N ALA A 256 -4.29 6.55 -11.34
CA ALA A 256 -4.51 7.46 -10.21
C ALA A 256 -5.88 8.14 -10.32
N LEU A 257 -6.67 8.04 -9.24
CA LEU A 257 -7.91 8.78 -9.09
C LEU A 257 -7.61 10.19 -8.58
N VAL A 258 -8.16 11.19 -9.25
CA VAL A 258 -8.13 12.60 -8.83
C VAL A 258 -9.49 13.25 -9.06
N GLY A 259 -9.81 14.29 -8.28
CA GLY A 259 -10.94 15.20 -8.57
C GLY A 259 -10.45 16.34 -9.46
N LYS A 260 -11.27 16.80 -10.39
CA LYS A 260 -11.02 17.91 -11.31
C LYS A 260 -12.10 19.00 -11.18
N GLY A 261 -11.68 20.26 -11.23
CA GLY A 261 -12.56 21.43 -11.15
C GLY A 261 -13.22 21.62 -9.78
N ASP A 262 -14.02 22.67 -9.65
CA ASP A 262 -14.72 23.03 -8.40
C ASP A 262 -15.71 21.96 -7.95
N SER A 263 -16.27 21.19 -8.89
CA SER A 263 -17.17 20.06 -8.61
C SER A 263 -16.46 18.78 -8.20
N HIS A 264 -15.13 18.76 -8.22
CA HIS A 264 -14.32 17.56 -7.99
C HIS A 264 -14.75 16.38 -8.87
N GLU A 265 -15.01 16.62 -10.18
CA GLU A 265 -15.36 15.56 -11.12
C GLU A 265 -14.31 14.45 -11.08
N PRO A 266 -14.71 13.17 -10.87
CA PRO A 266 -13.75 12.08 -10.77
C PRO A 266 -13.10 11.79 -12.12
N VAL A 267 -11.78 11.83 -12.14
CA VAL A 267 -10.93 11.54 -13.30
C VAL A 267 -9.95 10.44 -12.95
N ILE A 268 -9.82 9.46 -13.84
CA ILE A 268 -8.73 8.49 -13.77
C ILE A 268 -7.61 8.95 -14.71
N ILE A 269 -6.43 9.12 -14.15
CA ILE A 269 -5.22 9.34 -14.93
C ILE A 269 -4.53 8.01 -15.09
N ILE A 270 -4.15 7.67 -16.31
CA ILE A 270 -3.48 6.42 -16.68
C ILE A 270 -2.02 6.71 -17.00
N GLU A 271 -1.12 5.96 -16.37
CA GLU A 271 0.24 5.77 -16.85
C GLU A 271 0.26 4.51 -17.72
N PRO A 272 0.34 4.62 -19.04
CA PRO A 272 0.35 3.45 -19.92
C PRO A 272 1.73 2.75 -19.84
N LYS A 273 1.77 1.44 -20.13
CA LYS A 273 3.02 0.71 -20.29
C LYS A 273 3.85 1.22 -21.46
N ASN A 274 3.18 1.65 -22.52
CA ASN A 274 3.79 2.29 -23.69
C ASN A 274 2.88 3.42 -24.19
N MET A 275 3.45 4.61 -24.38
CA MET A 275 2.73 5.77 -24.93
C MET A 275 2.35 5.60 -26.41
N ASP A 276 2.94 4.67 -27.15
CA ASP A 276 2.58 4.39 -28.54
C ASP A 276 1.10 3.98 -28.66
N ARG A 277 0.57 3.22 -27.69
CA ARG A 277 -0.85 2.86 -27.62
C ARG A 277 -1.75 4.10 -27.60
N VAL A 278 -1.36 5.11 -26.82
CA VAL A 278 -2.10 6.37 -26.74
C VAL A 278 -1.98 7.20 -28.01
N ALA A 279 -0.80 7.16 -28.66
CA ALA A 279 -0.58 7.90 -29.89
C ALA A 279 -1.31 7.31 -31.11
N THR A 280 -1.44 5.98 -31.18
CA THR A 280 -1.99 5.29 -32.35
C THR A 280 -3.46 4.92 -32.22
N ASP A 281 -3.98 4.70 -31.00
CA ASP A 281 -5.31 4.13 -30.77
C ASP A 281 -5.98 4.65 -29.48
N ARG A 282 -5.84 5.95 -29.23
CA ARG A 282 -6.32 6.59 -27.99
C ARG A 282 -7.82 6.39 -27.74
N GLU A 283 -8.65 6.54 -28.79
CA GLU A 283 -10.11 6.46 -28.67
C GLU A 283 -10.55 5.07 -28.22
N ASN A 284 -10.00 4.03 -28.87
CA ASN A 284 -10.32 2.66 -28.51
C ASN A 284 -9.82 2.29 -27.11
N PHE A 285 -8.59 2.68 -26.77
CA PHE A 285 -8.02 2.45 -25.43
C PHE A 285 -8.87 3.15 -24.36
N THR A 286 -9.32 4.40 -24.61
CA THR A 286 -10.21 5.12 -23.68
C THR A 286 -11.53 4.42 -23.52
N ARG A 287 -12.12 3.92 -24.61
CA ARG A 287 -13.39 3.18 -24.59
C ARG A 287 -13.26 1.90 -23.76
N GLU A 288 -12.22 1.10 -23.98
CA GLU A 288 -11.94 -0.12 -23.22
C GLU A 288 -11.86 0.15 -21.72
N LEU A 289 -11.14 1.22 -21.31
CA LEU A 289 -11.04 1.63 -19.92
C LEU A 289 -12.38 2.10 -19.33
N LEU A 290 -13.17 2.86 -20.08
CA LEU A 290 -14.49 3.32 -19.63
C LEU A 290 -15.48 2.15 -19.50
N GLU A 291 -15.46 1.20 -20.43
CA GLU A 291 -16.25 -0.04 -20.34
C GLU A 291 -15.86 -0.86 -19.11
N LEU A 292 -14.55 -0.99 -18.83
CA LEU A 292 -14.04 -1.66 -17.64
C LEU A 292 -14.53 -0.97 -16.35
N GLY A 293 -14.42 0.37 -16.28
CA GLY A 293 -14.88 1.15 -15.14
C GLY A 293 -16.40 1.10 -14.94
N ALA A 294 -17.18 1.08 -16.03
CA ALA A 294 -18.63 1.03 -15.96
C ALA A 294 -19.19 -0.29 -15.41
N ALA A 295 -18.40 -1.36 -15.42
CA ALA A 295 -18.80 -2.68 -14.90
C ALA A 295 -18.92 -2.74 -13.37
N PHE A 296 -18.40 -1.75 -12.65
CA PHE A 296 -18.36 -1.74 -11.18
C PHE A 296 -19.05 -0.50 -10.60
N MET A 297 -19.86 -0.71 -9.57
CA MET A 297 -20.64 0.36 -8.92
C MET A 297 -19.79 1.53 -8.42
N HIS A 298 -18.61 1.25 -7.87
CA HIS A 298 -17.72 2.26 -7.28
C HIS A 298 -16.84 3.00 -8.29
N THR A 299 -16.94 2.67 -9.59
CA THR A 299 -16.22 3.35 -10.67
C THR A 299 -17.13 3.81 -11.80
N HIS A 300 -18.43 3.49 -11.75
CA HIS A 300 -19.37 3.79 -12.83
C HIS A 300 -19.56 5.30 -13.09
N SER A 301 -19.36 6.14 -12.09
CA SER A 301 -19.43 7.60 -12.21
C SER A 301 -18.19 8.22 -12.88
N ILE A 302 -17.11 7.47 -13.04
CA ILE A 302 -15.88 7.93 -13.71
C ILE A 302 -16.11 7.92 -15.22
N LYS A 303 -16.15 9.11 -15.84
CA LYS A 303 -16.40 9.28 -17.27
C LYS A 303 -15.22 9.88 -18.02
N LYS A 304 -14.17 10.26 -17.31
CA LYS A 304 -13.01 10.94 -17.89
C LYS A 304 -11.72 10.17 -17.62
N ILE A 305 -11.00 9.90 -18.72
CA ILE A 305 -9.66 9.27 -18.69
C ILE A 305 -8.66 10.26 -19.25
N LEU A 306 -7.56 10.45 -18.53
CA LEU A 306 -6.40 11.22 -18.98
C LEU A 306 -5.17 10.32 -19.02
N TYR A 307 -4.16 10.68 -19.80
CA TYR A 307 -2.92 9.91 -19.96
C TYR A 307 -1.72 10.74 -19.57
N TYR A 308 -0.88 10.19 -18.70
CA TYR A 308 0.34 10.83 -18.22
C TYR A 308 1.52 9.87 -18.41
N PRO A 309 2.62 10.30 -19.07
CA PRO A 309 3.66 9.37 -19.54
C PRO A 309 4.46 8.68 -18.43
N ASP A 310 4.72 9.34 -17.32
CA ASP A 310 5.50 8.79 -16.20
C ASP A 310 5.12 9.49 -14.90
N PHE A 311 4.40 8.77 -14.04
CA PHE A 311 3.82 9.35 -12.83
C PHE A 311 4.87 9.92 -11.88
N PRO A 312 4.62 11.10 -11.29
CA PRO A 312 5.44 11.62 -10.21
C PRO A 312 5.27 10.74 -8.98
N VAL A 313 6.34 10.05 -8.59
CA VAL A 313 6.36 9.10 -7.46
C VAL A 313 7.49 9.41 -6.48
N ASP A 314 7.32 9.01 -5.22
CA ASP A 314 8.41 9.00 -4.25
C ASP A 314 9.50 8.03 -4.70
N VAL A 315 10.71 8.55 -4.95
CA VAL A 315 11.86 7.78 -5.44
C VAL A 315 12.26 6.63 -4.50
N ARG A 316 12.02 6.79 -3.20
CA ARG A 316 12.39 5.78 -2.19
C ARG A 316 11.52 4.52 -2.26
N HIS A 317 10.27 4.66 -2.61
CA HIS A 317 9.31 3.55 -2.63
C HIS A 317 8.84 3.19 -4.03
N ASN A 318 9.02 4.07 -5.01
CA ASN A 318 8.55 3.95 -6.41
C ASN A 318 7.06 3.52 -6.53
N ALA A 319 6.29 3.76 -5.47
CA ALA A 319 4.90 3.34 -5.38
C ALA A 319 3.98 4.46 -4.87
N LYS A 320 4.52 5.42 -4.13
CA LYS A 320 3.76 6.54 -3.58
C LYS A 320 3.57 7.60 -4.66
N ILE A 321 2.40 7.60 -5.30
CA ILE A 321 2.04 8.57 -6.34
C ILE A 321 1.74 9.92 -5.70
N PHE A 322 2.34 11.00 -6.21
CA PHE A 322 2.01 12.38 -5.83
C PHE A 322 0.75 12.84 -6.56
N ARG A 323 -0.42 12.42 -6.04
CA ARG A 323 -1.73 12.71 -6.66
C ARG A 323 -2.04 14.19 -6.73
N GLU A 324 -1.53 14.98 -5.81
CA GLU A 324 -1.67 16.44 -5.79
C GLU A 324 -1.06 17.08 -7.05
N LYS A 325 0.09 16.57 -7.51
CA LYS A 325 0.72 17.02 -8.76
C LYS A 325 -0.09 16.60 -9.99
N LEU A 326 -0.64 15.39 -9.95
CA LEU A 326 -1.49 14.89 -11.02
C LEU A 326 -2.84 15.64 -11.08
N ALA A 327 -3.44 15.98 -9.94
CA ALA A 327 -4.64 16.80 -9.86
C ALA A 327 -4.39 18.19 -10.46
N THR A 328 -3.32 18.86 -10.03
CA THR A 328 -2.94 20.18 -10.59
C THR A 328 -2.71 20.11 -12.11
N TRP A 329 -2.06 19.06 -12.59
CA TRP A 329 -1.88 18.86 -14.03
C TRP A 329 -3.21 18.61 -14.74
N ALA A 330 -4.12 17.82 -14.15
CA ALA A 330 -5.43 17.52 -14.74
C ALA A 330 -6.30 18.77 -14.94
N GLU A 331 -6.13 19.82 -14.11
CA GLU A 331 -6.82 21.10 -14.28
C GLU A 331 -6.50 21.79 -15.62
N SER A 332 -5.30 21.56 -16.15
CA SER A 332 -4.86 22.15 -17.41
C SER A 332 -5.23 21.36 -18.66
N GLN A 333 -5.93 20.17 -18.52
CA GLN A 333 -6.25 19.28 -19.63
C GLN A 333 -7.70 19.43 -20.15
#